data_7ea783a427987ac78f1ced5b54bb39b0
#
_entry.id   7ea783a427987ac78f1ced5b54bb39b0
#
_cell.length_a   1.000
_cell.length_b   1.000
_cell.length_c   1.000
_cell.angle_alpha   90.00
_cell.angle_beta   90.00
_cell.angle_gamma   90.00
#
_symmetry.space_group_name_H-M   'P 1'
#
loop_
_entity.id
_entity.type
_entity.pdbx_description
1 polymer ?
#
loop_
_entity_poly.entity_id
_entity_poly.type
_entity_poly.pdbx_seq_one_letter_code
_entity_poly.pdbx_strand_id
1 'polypeptide(L)'
;YNFFKFSDGGVLMARYGLRGGEFGNYTTSKDRIGSINMAYDAFEDLYKAVGISPKDISLGGGLAIAFGARGRGNAMAHYELDKNVINMTKKRGAGSLAHEWGHAMDAYIAEQFGVHGFASANLSKMPESVKKLVKAFKEQDGKETFFYESSKFFDGEYKKAGNGYWSSAHEMFARAFACYVKDKLD
;
A
#
# COMPACT_ATOMS: atom_id res chain seq x y z
N TYR A 1 5.63 -24.82 0.60
CA TYR A 1 6.24 -23.55 1.04
C TYR A 1 7.60 -23.88 1.66
N ASN A 2 8.70 -23.49 1.00
CA ASN A 2 10.03 -23.58 1.58
C ASN A 2 10.18 -22.45 2.60
N PHE A 3 10.13 -22.78 3.88
CA PHE A 3 10.40 -21.84 4.97
C PHE A 3 11.89 -21.48 4.97
N PHE A 4 12.29 -20.50 4.21
CA PHE A 4 13.55 -19.81 4.46
C PHE A 4 13.35 -18.95 5.71
N LYS A 5 13.88 -19.39 6.84
CA LYS A 5 13.94 -18.60 8.07
C LYS A 5 14.97 -17.47 7.85
N PHE A 6 14.52 -16.31 7.37
CA PHE A 6 15.38 -15.15 7.33
C PHE A 6 15.54 -14.59 8.75
N SER A 7 16.74 -14.64 9.24
CA SER A 7 17.13 -13.98 10.50
C SER A 7 17.51 -12.52 10.30
N ASP A 8 17.66 -12.07 9.04
CA ASP A 8 18.23 -10.80 8.66
C ASP A 8 17.34 -10.06 7.65
N GLY A 9 17.03 -8.80 7.96
CA GLY A 9 16.31 -7.88 7.04
C GLY A 9 17.07 -7.58 5.75
N GLY A 10 18.36 -7.84 5.70
CA GLY A 10 19.19 -7.63 4.51
C GLY A 10 18.73 -8.45 3.30
N VAL A 11 18.23 -9.67 3.53
CA VAL A 11 17.69 -10.52 2.45
C VAL A 11 16.42 -9.89 1.85
N LEU A 12 15.54 -9.36 2.68
CA LEU A 12 14.33 -8.66 2.24
C LEU A 12 14.69 -7.44 1.37
N MET A 13 15.64 -6.61 1.85
CA MET A 13 16.11 -5.42 1.13
C MET A 13 16.72 -5.79 -0.22
N ALA A 14 17.63 -6.77 -0.25
CA ALA A 14 18.33 -7.20 -1.46
C ALA A 14 17.37 -7.76 -2.52
N ARG A 15 16.40 -8.60 -2.11
CA ARG A 15 15.47 -9.23 -3.03
C ARG A 15 14.53 -8.24 -3.69
N TYR A 16 13.95 -7.34 -2.91
CA TYR A 16 12.94 -6.39 -3.39
C TYR A 16 13.50 -5.01 -3.75
N GLY A 17 14.81 -4.80 -3.59
CA GLY A 17 15.45 -3.52 -3.91
C GLY A 17 15.03 -2.36 -3.01
N LEU A 18 14.51 -2.64 -1.83
CA LEU A 18 14.03 -1.61 -0.90
C LEU A 18 15.19 -0.71 -0.45
N ARG A 19 14.90 0.58 -0.29
CA ARG A 19 15.88 1.59 0.15
C ARG A 19 16.40 1.35 1.56
N GLY A 20 15.57 0.79 2.43
CA GLY A 20 15.94 0.52 3.82
C GLY A 20 14.84 -0.20 4.59
N GLY A 21 15.20 -0.68 5.77
CA GLY A 21 14.28 -1.30 6.73
C GLY A 21 14.58 -0.85 8.15
N GLU A 22 13.53 -0.64 8.96
CA GLU A 22 13.62 -0.18 10.33
C GLU A 22 12.75 -1.03 11.26
N PHE A 23 13.27 -1.33 12.47
CA PHE A 23 12.50 -1.98 13.52
C PHE A 23 12.34 -1.06 14.72
N GLY A 24 11.14 -1.02 15.29
CA GLY A 24 10.87 -0.30 16.53
C GLY A 24 11.63 -0.92 17.71
N ASN A 25 12.01 -0.07 18.68
CA ASN A 25 12.80 -0.47 19.86
C ASN A 25 12.11 -1.49 20.77
N TYR A 26 10.79 -1.65 20.65
CA TYR A 26 9.98 -2.59 21.43
C TYR A 26 9.79 -3.96 20.76
N THR A 27 10.42 -4.20 19.60
CA THR A 27 10.34 -5.48 18.92
C THR A 27 11.36 -6.47 19.45
N THR A 28 10.91 -7.66 19.87
CA THR A 28 11.81 -8.76 20.23
C THR A 28 12.42 -9.38 18.95
N SER A 29 13.49 -10.15 19.10
CA SER A 29 14.09 -10.88 17.96
C SER A 29 13.07 -11.81 17.28
N LYS A 30 12.19 -12.44 18.05
CA LYS A 30 11.11 -13.28 17.53
C LYS A 30 10.09 -12.47 16.72
N ASP A 31 9.70 -11.30 17.22
CA ASP A 31 8.79 -10.38 16.50
C ASP A 31 9.41 -9.92 15.18
N ARG A 32 10.70 -9.60 15.18
CA ARG A 32 11.44 -9.16 13.98
C ARG A 32 11.45 -10.24 12.91
N ILE A 33 11.82 -11.46 13.25
CA ILE A 33 11.81 -12.61 12.33
C ILE A 33 10.41 -12.85 11.78
N GLY A 34 9.39 -12.84 12.63
CA GLY A 34 8.00 -13.01 12.19
C GLY A 34 7.54 -11.92 11.22
N SER A 35 7.91 -10.67 11.49
CA SER A 35 7.56 -9.52 10.63
C SER A 35 8.27 -9.58 9.27
N ILE A 36 9.56 -9.97 9.24
CA ILE A 36 10.33 -10.15 8.00
C ILE A 36 9.70 -11.24 7.13
N ASN A 37 9.41 -12.40 7.71
CA ASN A 37 8.81 -13.52 6.98
C ASN A 37 7.43 -13.15 6.42
N MET A 38 6.59 -12.50 7.20
CA MET A 38 5.28 -12.03 6.76
C MET A 38 5.38 -11.03 5.61
N ALA A 39 6.29 -10.06 5.69
CA ALA A 39 6.51 -9.10 4.62
C ALA A 39 7.07 -9.77 3.36
N TYR A 40 7.96 -10.76 3.53
CA TYR A 40 8.49 -11.53 2.41
C TYR A 40 7.37 -12.25 1.67
N ASP A 41 6.53 -13.01 2.38
CA ASP A 41 5.42 -13.74 1.77
C ASP A 41 4.45 -12.79 1.07
N ALA A 42 4.11 -11.67 1.72
CA ALA A 42 3.21 -10.68 1.13
C ALA A 42 3.80 -9.99 -0.13
N PHE A 43 5.10 -9.75 -0.18
CA PHE A 43 5.74 -9.22 -1.39
C PHE A 43 5.87 -10.28 -2.50
N GLU A 44 6.08 -11.57 -2.14
CA GLU A 44 6.06 -12.66 -3.11
C GLU A 44 4.69 -12.77 -3.79
N ASP A 45 3.62 -12.66 -3.03
CA ASP A 45 2.26 -12.67 -3.54
C ASP A 45 1.98 -11.42 -4.39
N LEU A 46 2.39 -10.26 -3.90
CA LEU A 46 2.15 -8.96 -4.55
C LEU A 46 2.78 -8.90 -5.95
N TYR A 47 4.09 -9.17 -6.09
CA TYR A 47 4.73 -9.03 -7.39
C TYR A 47 4.21 -10.05 -8.40
N LYS A 48 3.82 -11.25 -7.95
CA LYS A 48 3.19 -12.28 -8.79
C LYS A 48 1.80 -11.85 -9.26
N ALA A 49 0.98 -11.33 -8.34
CA ALA A 49 -0.37 -10.85 -8.65
C ALA A 49 -0.35 -9.68 -9.65
N VAL A 50 0.61 -8.78 -9.52
CA VAL A 50 0.75 -7.60 -10.39
C VAL A 50 1.49 -7.93 -11.69
N GLY A 51 2.30 -8.98 -11.72
CA GLY A 51 3.07 -9.39 -12.90
C GLY A 51 4.32 -8.53 -13.14
N ILE A 52 4.94 -8.04 -12.07
CA ILE A 52 6.18 -7.23 -12.10
C ILE A 52 7.37 -8.05 -11.60
N SER A 53 8.59 -7.52 -11.70
CA SER A 53 9.75 -8.19 -11.11
C SER A 53 9.80 -7.95 -9.58
N PRO A 54 10.45 -8.84 -8.80
CA PRO A 54 10.59 -8.61 -7.36
C PRO A 54 11.20 -7.25 -7.01
N LYS A 55 12.15 -6.77 -7.80
CA LYS A 55 12.80 -5.47 -7.55
C LYS A 55 11.90 -4.26 -7.83
N ASP A 56 10.88 -4.41 -8.65
CA ASP A 56 9.93 -3.33 -8.94
C ASP A 56 9.02 -3.01 -7.73
N ILE A 57 8.97 -3.90 -6.74
CA ILE A 57 8.33 -3.65 -5.44
C ILE A 57 8.87 -2.37 -4.78
N SER A 58 10.15 -2.05 -4.99
CA SER A 58 10.76 -0.84 -4.44
C SER A 58 10.36 0.47 -5.14
N LEU A 59 9.58 0.40 -6.24
CA LEU A 59 9.14 1.58 -6.98
C LEU A 59 10.34 2.48 -7.36
N GLY A 60 11.28 1.89 -8.12
CA GLY A 60 12.50 2.58 -8.54
C GLY A 60 13.58 2.69 -7.46
N GLY A 61 13.53 1.88 -6.42
CA GLY A 61 14.50 1.87 -5.31
C GLY A 61 14.20 2.91 -4.22
N GLY A 62 13.09 3.63 -4.31
CA GLY A 62 12.74 4.70 -3.38
C GLY A 62 11.98 4.24 -2.13
N LEU A 63 11.29 3.10 -2.19
CA LEU A 63 10.44 2.62 -1.09
C LEU A 63 11.26 2.02 0.05
N ALA A 64 10.91 2.34 1.28
CA ALA A 64 11.42 1.70 2.49
C ALA A 64 10.28 1.03 3.28
N ILE A 65 10.64 0.14 4.21
CA ILE A 65 9.69 -0.54 5.10
C ILE A 65 10.10 -0.36 6.56
N ALA A 66 9.13 -0.21 7.45
CA ALA A 66 9.36 -0.13 8.88
C ALA A 66 8.41 -1.11 9.60
N PHE A 67 8.90 -1.72 10.67
CA PHE A 67 8.15 -2.68 11.48
C PHE A 67 7.97 -2.13 12.89
N GLY A 68 6.82 -1.53 13.16
CA GLY A 68 6.48 -0.97 14.46
C GLY A 68 7.41 0.14 14.95
N ALA A 69 8.17 0.76 14.06
CA ALA A 69 9.11 1.83 14.40
C ALA A 69 8.43 3.20 14.43
N ARG A 70 7.29 3.35 13.76
CA ARG A 70 6.66 4.64 13.49
C ARG A 70 5.18 4.61 13.82
N GLY A 71 4.71 5.71 14.38
CA GLY A 71 3.29 5.95 14.67
C GLY A 71 2.85 5.51 16.07
N ARG A 72 1.96 6.32 16.65
CA ARG A 72 1.23 6.04 17.89
C ARG A 72 -0.23 5.85 17.51
N GLY A 73 -0.68 4.61 17.39
CA GLY A 73 -2.08 4.38 17.08
C GLY A 73 -2.42 2.90 16.87
N ASN A 74 -3.73 2.64 16.72
CA ASN A 74 -4.26 1.30 16.46
C ASN A 74 -4.26 0.93 14.97
N ALA A 75 -3.63 1.73 14.09
CA ALA A 75 -3.53 1.45 12.67
C ALA A 75 -2.75 0.15 12.43
N MET A 76 -3.25 -0.67 11.51
CA MET A 76 -2.64 -1.96 11.17
C MET A 76 -1.37 -1.81 10.34
N ALA A 77 -1.35 -0.80 9.48
CA ALA A 77 -0.24 -0.34 8.66
C ALA A 77 -0.56 1.09 8.22
N HIS A 78 0.43 1.82 7.70
CA HIS A 78 0.23 3.09 7.03
C HIS A 78 1.42 3.44 6.14
N TYR A 79 1.14 4.12 5.04
CA TYR A 79 2.15 4.69 4.16
C TYR A 79 2.44 6.15 4.54
N GLU A 80 3.72 6.47 4.72
CA GLU A 80 4.20 7.84 4.96
C GLU A 80 4.69 8.45 3.65
N LEU A 81 3.89 9.32 3.05
CA LEU A 81 4.16 9.94 1.74
C LEU A 81 5.52 10.68 1.71
N ASP A 82 5.76 11.59 2.66
CA ASP A 82 6.96 12.43 2.68
C ASP A 82 8.27 11.65 2.88
N LYS A 83 8.18 10.45 3.43
CA LYS A 83 9.33 9.59 3.71
C LYS A 83 9.41 8.39 2.78
N ASN A 84 8.37 8.16 2.01
CA ASN A 84 8.20 6.98 1.15
C ASN A 84 8.46 5.68 1.92
N VAL A 85 7.73 5.48 3.01
CA VAL A 85 7.89 4.34 3.93
C VAL A 85 6.54 3.68 4.19
N ILE A 86 6.47 2.37 4.02
CA ILE A 86 5.37 1.56 4.52
C ILE A 86 5.71 1.12 5.93
N ASN A 87 4.88 1.48 6.90
CA ASN A 87 5.02 1.08 8.29
C ASN A 87 4.02 -0.02 8.63
N MET A 88 4.53 -1.18 9.04
CA MET A 88 3.75 -2.34 9.43
C MET A 88 3.68 -2.45 10.95
N THR A 89 2.49 -2.68 11.51
CA THR A 89 2.32 -2.89 12.96
C THR A 89 2.35 -4.38 13.31
N LYS A 90 2.58 -4.69 14.61
CA LYS A 90 2.74 -6.09 15.09
C LYS A 90 1.57 -7.03 14.82
N LYS A 91 0.36 -6.54 14.64
CA LYS A 91 -0.85 -7.34 14.83
C LYS A 91 -1.55 -7.87 13.59
N ARG A 92 -1.29 -7.29 12.41
CA ARG A 92 -1.94 -7.74 11.15
C ARG A 92 -1.09 -7.32 9.95
N GLY A 93 -0.82 -8.26 9.02
CA GLY A 93 0.23 -8.03 8.05
C GLY A 93 -0.17 -8.06 6.58
N ALA A 94 -0.40 -9.22 6.02
CA ALA A 94 -0.36 -9.42 4.57
C ALA A 94 -1.42 -8.62 3.79
N GLY A 95 -2.67 -8.60 4.25
CA GLY A 95 -3.73 -7.85 3.56
C GLY A 95 -3.57 -6.32 3.64
N SER A 96 -2.90 -5.83 4.69
CA SER A 96 -2.60 -4.40 4.82
C SER A 96 -1.45 -3.96 3.93
N LEU A 97 -0.48 -4.86 3.63
CA LEU A 97 0.67 -4.50 2.81
C LEU A 97 0.29 -4.14 1.38
N ALA A 98 -0.61 -4.89 0.76
CA ALA A 98 -1.10 -4.57 -0.58
C ALA A 98 -1.79 -3.21 -0.64
N HIS A 99 -2.58 -2.86 0.37
CA HIS A 99 -3.22 -1.56 0.49
C HIS A 99 -2.20 -0.42 0.59
N GLU A 100 -1.22 -0.53 1.51
CA GLU A 100 -0.21 0.50 1.70
C GLU A 100 0.74 0.61 0.50
N TRP A 101 1.04 -0.51 -0.16
CA TRP A 101 1.79 -0.48 -1.40
C TRP A 101 0.99 0.17 -2.54
N GLY A 102 -0.34 0.03 -2.53
CA GLY A 102 -1.24 0.77 -3.43
C GLY A 102 -1.09 2.29 -3.27
N HIS A 103 -1.01 2.80 -2.04
CA HIS A 103 -0.70 4.21 -1.78
C HIS A 103 0.70 4.60 -2.26
N ALA A 104 1.71 3.76 -2.00
CA ALA A 104 3.08 4.03 -2.47
C ALA A 104 3.15 4.07 -4.00
N MET A 105 2.46 3.16 -4.69
CA MET A 105 2.36 3.14 -6.16
C MET A 105 1.65 4.39 -6.70
N ASP A 106 0.55 4.80 -6.08
CA ASP A 106 -0.20 6.01 -6.46
C ASP A 106 0.68 7.27 -6.34
N ALA A 107 1.47 7.36 -5.26
CA ALA A 107 2.46 8.43 -5.07
C ALA A 107 3.61 8.36 -6.09
N TYR A 108 4.14 7.17 -6.34
CA TYR A 108 5.18 6.95 -7.34
C TYR A 108 4.74 7.36 -8.75
N ILE A 109 3.51 7.04 -9.14
CA ILE A 109 2.92 7.51 -10.41
C ILE A 109 2.89 9.04 -10.45
N ALA A 110 2.45 9.70 -9.39
CA ALA A 110 2.40 11.17 -9.31
C ALA A 110 3.79 11.80 -9.53
N GLU A 111 4.83 11.25 -8.91
CA GLU A 111 6.21 11.71 -9.04
C GLU A 111 6.73 11.65 -10.49
N GLN A 112 6.33 10.64 -11.28
CA GLN A 112 6.70 10.53 -12.68
C GLN A 112 6.17 11.71 -13.53
N PHE A 113 5.13 12.40 -13.04
CA PHE A 113 4.55 13.59 -13.66
C PHE A 113 4.85 14.89 -12.89
N GLY A 114 5.88 14.88 -12.03
CA GLY A 114 6.33 16.04 -11.28
C GLY A 114 5.35 16.53 -10.21
N VAL A 115 4.53 15.64 -9.67
CA VAL A 115 3.55 15.95 -8.61
C VAL A 115 3.99 15.29 -7.31
N HIS A 116 4.10 16.08 -6.25
CA HIS A 116 4.20 15.56 -4.89
C HIS A 116 2.79 15.30 -4.35
N GLY A 117 2.48 14.04 -4.07
CA GLY A 117 1.15 13.62 -3.63
C GLY A 117 0.72 12.32 -4.31
N PHE A 118 -0.57 12.14 -4.47
CA PHE A 118 -1.16 10.97 -5.12
C PHE A 118 -1.66 11.31 -6.52
N ALA A 119 -1.37 10.46 -7.49
CA ALA A 119 -1.82 10.63 -8.88
C ALA A 119 -3.35 10.65 -8.96
N SER A 120 -4.01 9.76 -8.23
CA SER A 120 -5.47 9.67 -8.16
C SER A 120 -6.14 10.95 -7.62
N ALA A 121 -5.44 11.72 -6.80
CA ALA A 121 -5.92 13.00 -6.26
C ALA A 121 -5.54 14.23 -7.11
N ASN A 122 -4.67 14.06 -8.11
CA ASN A 122 -4.11 15.16 -8.93
C ASN A 122 -4.37 14.96 -10.43
N LEU A 123 -5.57 14.55 -10.80
CA LEU A 123 -5.93 14.06 -12.13
C LEU A 123 -5.64 15.04 -13.26
N SER A 124 -5.68 16.36 -13.03
CA SER A 124 -5.41 17.37 -14.06
C SER A 124 -4.02 17.22 -14.68
N LYS A 125 -3.06 16.68 -13.94
CA LYS A 125 -1.67 16.47 -14.37
C LYS A 125 -1.38 15.05 -14.83
N MET A 126 -2.35 14.14 -14.73
CA MET A 126 -2.17 12.71 -15.00
C MET A 126 -2.59 12.34 -16.42
N PRO A 127 -2.03 11.24 -16.98
CA PRO A 127 -2.45 10.72 -18.27
C PRO A 127 -3.90 10.22 -18.24
N GLU A 128 -4.50 10.08 -19.43
CA GLU A 128 -5.90 9.65 -19.57
C GLU A 128 -6.17 8.26 -18.97
N SER A 129 -5.18 7.37 -18.93
CA SER A 129 -5.32 6.06 -18.30
C SER A 129 -5.62 6.16 -16.80
N VAL A 130 -4.92 7.04 -16.07
CA VAL A 130 -5.17 7.28 -14.65
C VAL A 130 -6.51 7.96 -14.42
N LYS A 131 -6.87 8.94 -15.27
CA LYS A 131 -8.18 9.63 -15.19
C LYS A 131 -9.34 8.65 -15.39
N LYS A 132 -9.24 7.78 -16.41
CA LYS A 132 -10.24 6.75 -16.70
C LYS A 132 -10.37 5.75 -15.55
N LEU A 133 -9.24 5.32 -14.98
CA LEU A 133 -9.24 4.39 -13.84
C LEU A 133 -9.97 5.00 -12.64
N VAL A 134 -9.63 6.21 -12.24
CA VAL A 134 -10.27 6.88 -11.09
C VAL A 134 -11.75 7.17 -11.37
N LYS A 135 -12.09 7.54 -12.60
CA LYS A 135 -13.50 7.69 -13.00
C LYS A 135 -14.26 6.38 -12.84
N ALA A 136 -13.69 5.26 -13.28
CA ALA A 136 -14.31 3.95 -13.19
C ALA A 136 -14.60 3.50 -11.75
N PHE A 137 -13.84 3.98 -10.75
CA PHE A 137 -14.18 3.73 -9.35
C PHE A 137 -15.46 4.42 -8.92
N LYS A 138 -15.78 5.56 -9.51
CA LYS A 138 -16.86 6.44 -9.08
C LYS A 138 -18.11 6.32 -9.94
N GLU A 139 -17.94 6.05 -11.24
CA GLU A 139 -19.02 6.09 -12.23
C GLU A 139 -18.86 5.00 -13.26
N GLN A 140 -19.95 4.31 -13.56
CA GLN A 140 -20.11 3.37 -14.67
C GLN A 140 -21.45 3.60 -15.35
N ASP A 141 -21.47 3.70 -16.68
CA ASP A 141 -22.68 3.91 -17.49
C ASP A 141 -23.55 5.11 -17.02
N GLY A 142 -22.90 6.20 -16.61
CA GLY A 142 -23.56 7.42 -16.14
C GLY A 142 -24.19 7.33 -14.75
N LYS A 143 -23.90 6.25 -14.00
CA LYS A 143 -24.37 6.05 -12.61
C LYS A 143 -23.19 5.89 -11.66
N GLU A 144 -23.40 6.32 -10.43
CA GLU A 144 -22.41 6.04 -9.37
C GLU A 144 -22.24 4.53 -9.17
N THR A 145 -21.00 4.12 -8.93
CA THR A 145 -20.70 2.72 -8.61
C THR A 145 -21.09 2.40 -7.16
N PHE A 146 -21.47 1.14 -6.92
CA PHE A 146 -21.68 0.66 -5.55
C PHE A 146 -20.45 0.87 -4.65
N PHE A 147 -19.25 0.78 -5.22
CA PHE A 147 -18.00 1.03 -4.50
C PHE A 147 -17.93 2.49 -4.00
N TYR A 148 -18.30 3.45 -4.83
CA TYR A 148 -18.31 4.86 -4.44
C TYR A 148 -19.44 5.18 -3.46
N GLU A 149 -20.65 4.68 -3.69
CA GLU A 149 -21.79 4.84 -2.78
C GLU A 149 -21.49 4.28 -1.39
N SER A 150 -20.92 3.05 -1.32
CA SER A 150 -20.49 2.44 -0.06
C SER A 150 -19.40 3.26 0.64
N SER A 151 -18.48 3.83 -0.11
CA SER A 151 -17.42 4.69 0.45
C SER A 151 -18.00 5.96 1.09
N LYS A 152 -18.96 6.59 0.45
CA LYS A 152 -19.68 7.75 1.01
C LYS A 152 -20.50 7.38 2.24
N PHE A 153 -21.11 6.20 2.24
CA PHE A 153 -21.81 5.68 3.41
C PHE A 153 -20.88 5.54 4.61
N PHE A 154 -19.69 4.95 4.43
CA PHE A 154 -18.68 4.84 5.48
C PHE A 154 -18.18 6.20 5.97
N ASP A 155 -18.04 7.20 5.10
CA ASP A 155 -17.72 8.57 5.52
C ASP A 155 -18.78 9.16 6.46
N GLY A 156 -20.05 8.84 6.25
CA GLY A 156 -21.14 9.24 7.12
C GLY A 156 -21.17 8.54 8.48
N GLU A 157 -20.91 7.22 8.48
CA GLU A 157 -20.97 6.38 9.68
C GLU A 157 -19.72 6.53 10.57
N TYR A 158 -18.52 6.62 9.97
CA TYR A 158 -17.25 6.63 10.68
C TYR A 158 -16.57 8.01 10.64
N LYS A 159 -17.19 9.00 11.27
CA LYS A 159 -16.71 10.40 11.34
C LYS A 159 -15.27 10.59 11.88
N LYS A 160 -14.68 9.55 12.45
CA LYS A 160 -13.29 9.59 13.00
C LYS A 160 -12.20 9.78 11.97
N ALA A 161 -12.47 9.50 10.70
CA ALA A 161 -11.48 9.61 9.61
C ALA A 161 -11.50 10.96 8.90
N GLY A 162 -12.34 11.90 9.34
CA GLY A 162 -12.59 13.16 8.64
C GLY A 162 -13.60 13.00 7.50
N ASN A 163 -14.20 14.10 7.10
CA ASN A 163 -15.18 14.11 6.03
C ASN A 163 -14.51 13.70 4.71
N GLY A 164 -14.99 12.62 4.12
CA GLY A 164 -14.56 12.17 2.79
C GLY A 164 -13.28 11.32 2.76
N TYR A 165 -12.87 10.69 3.86
CA TYR A 165 -11.71 9.78 3.87
C TYR A 165 -11.94 8.56 2.97
N TRP A 166 -13.01 7.80 3.21
CA TRP A 166 -13.30 6.56 2.48
C TRP A 166 -13.61 6.77 1.00
N SER A 167 -14.23 7.91 0.66
CA SER A 167 -14.55 8.31 -0.72
C SER A 167 -13.47 9.14 -1.39
N SER A 168 -12.35 9.42 -0.70
CA SER A 168 -11.20 10.06 -1.31
C SER A 168 -10.58 9.19 -2.41
N ALA A 169 -10.06 9.82 -3.47
CA ALA A 169 -9.56 9.09 -4.63
C ALA A 169 -8.38 8.16 -4.28
N HIS A 170 -7.46 8.61 -3.44
CA HIS A 170 -6.29 7.81 -3.05
C HIS A 170 -6.65 6.62 -2.17
N GLU A 171 -7.63 6.76 -1.26
CA GLU A 171 -8.10 5.65 -0.44
C GLU A 171 -8.90 4.63 -1.27
N MET A 172 -9.74 5.10 -2.19
CA MET A 172 -10.42 4.23 -3.14
C MET A 172 -9.43 3.48 -4.03
N PHE A 173 -8.37 4.16 -4.51
CA PHE A 173 -7.32 3.54 -5.31
C PHE A 173 -6.62 2.41 -4.55
N ALA A 174 -6.17 2.67 -3.31
CA ALA A 174 -5.48 1.67 -2.49
C ALA A 174 -6.37 0.46 -2.16
N ARG A 175 -7.65 0.68 -1.86
CA ARG A 175 -8.62 -0.41 -1.60
C ARG A 175 -8.92 -1.22 -2.86
N ALA A 176 -9.15 -0.57 -3.99
CA ALA A 176 -9.36 -1.25 -5.26
C ALA A 176 -8.14 -2.09 -5.66
N PHE A 177 -6.94 -1.55 -5.45
CA PHE A 177 -5.69 -2.28 -5.70
C PHE A 177 -5.55 -3.51 -4.79
N ALA A 178 -5.82 -3.37 -3.48
CA ALA A 178 -5.78 -4.50 -2.55
C ALA A 178 -6.78 -5.59 -2.92
N CYS A 179 -8.00 -5.23 -3.35
CA CYS A 179 -8.98 -6.19 -3.89
C CYS A 179 -8.47 -6.89 -5.15
N TYR A 180 -7.89 -6.15 -6.09
CA TYR A 180 -7.30 -6.72 -7.30
C TYR A 180 -6.22 -7.76 -6.99
N VAL A 181 -5.31 -7.44 -6.05
CA VAL A 181 -4.25 -8.38 -5.63
C VAL A 181 -4.87 -9.64 -5.02
N LYS A 182 -5.86 -9.50 -4.17
CA LYS A 182 -6.57 -10.63 -3.58
C LYS A 182 -7.23 -11.52 -4.65
N ASP A 183 -7.98 -10.92 -5.57
CA ASP A 183 -8.67 -11.65 -6.64
C ASP A 183 -7.71 -12.39 -7.59
N LYS A 184 -6.46 -11.96 -7.67
CA LYS A 184 -5.41 -12.63 -8.47
C LYS A 184 -4.76 -13.81 -7.75
N LEU A 185 -4.90 -13.89 -6.44
CA LEU A 185 -4.32 -14.95 -5.60
C LEU A 185 -5.31 -16.06 -5.27
N ASP A 186 -6.63 -15.79 -5.37
CA ASP A 186 -7.71 -16.75 -5.19
C ASP A 186 -7.91 -17.59 -6.47
#